data_6b7b10c93b7521e5df548afb84155b12
#
_entry.id   6b7b10c93b7521e5df548afb84155b12
#
_cell.length_a   1.000
_cell.length_b   1.000
_cell.length_c   1.000
_cell.angle_alpha   90.00
_cell.angle_beta   90.00
_cell.angle_gamma   90.00
#
_symmetry.space_group_name_H-M   'P 1'
#
loop_
_entity.id
_entity.type
_entity.pdbx_description
1 polymer ?
#
loop_
_entity_poly.entity_id
_entity_poly.type
_entity_poly.pdbx_seq_one_letter_code
_entity_poly.pdbx_strand_id
1 'polypeptide(L)'
;MRMGWMLWLIIVATPLWAQDLRVLTWQEMIPPDAPPVKLITAPIHNLSSMADTLSVESAPAAHQLAPHAPVVKSLDGERVRLPGYIVPLEVSEEGRVTEFLLVPYFGACIHVPPPPPNQIVHVTSELGVKVDELYQPYWIEGPMQVKPSTSELADAGYQMEADKILVYEMPDEQ
;
A
#
# COMPACT_ATOMS: atom_id res chain seq x y z
N MET A 1 57.40 31.99 -24.67
CA MET A 1 56.00 31.94 -25.07
C MET A 1 55.37 30.71 -24.42
N ARG A 2 54.62 30.94 -23.36
CA ARG A 2 53.91 29.85 -22.61
C ARG A 2 52.40 29.99 -22.90
N MET A 3 51.88 29.11 -23.73
CA MET A 3 50.46 29.08 -24.14
C MET A 3 49.71 28.24 -23.10
N GLY A 4 48.98 28.90 -22.19
CA GLY A 4 48.14 28.26 -21.20
C GLY A 4 46.86 27.78 -21.84
N TRP A 5 46.62 26.50 -21.86
CA TRP A 5 45.30 25.91 -22.23
C TRP A 5 44.38 26.00 -21.04
N MET A 6 43.35 26.84 -21.18
CA MET A 6 42.25 27.01 -20.23
C MET A 6 41.21 25.94 -20.53
N LEU A 7 41.22 24.85 -19.74
CA LEU A 7 40.18 23.80 -19.83
C LEU A 7 38.86 24.35 -19.29
N TRP A 8 37.89 24.56 -20.18
CA TRP A 8 36.52 24.86 -19.80
C TRP A 8 35.81 23.56 -19.37
N LEU A 9 35.54 23.41 -18.08
CA LEU A 9 34.73 22.35 -17.52
C LEU A 9 33.25 22.70 -17.78
N ILE A 10 32.64 22.08 -18.81
CA ILE A 10 31.18 22.16 -19.07
C ILE A 10 30.48 21.27 -18.05
N ILE A 11 29.94 21.88 -17.01
CA ILE A 11 29.02 21.21 -16.07
C ILE A 11 27.69 21.04 -16.82
N VAL A 12 27.41 19.83 -17.31
CA VAL A 12 26.10 19.46 -17.85
C VAL A 12 25.17 19.26 -16.65
N ALA A 13 24.42 20.29 -16.32
CA ALA A 13 23.31 20.18 -15.36
C ALA A 13 22.22 19.31 -16.00
N THR A 14 22.12 18.05 -15.62
CA THR A 14 20.98 17.21 -15.97
C THR A 14 19.76 17.77 -15.25
N PRO A 15 18.64 18.08 -15.99
CA PRO A 15 17.42 18.50 -15.33
C PRO A 15 16.94 17.36 -14.41
N LEU A 16 16.84 17.66 -13.12
CA LEU A 16 16.17 16.80 -12.14
C LEU A 16 14.68 16.90 -12.47
N TRP A 17 14.18 15.95 -13.24
CA TRP A 17 12.74 15.82 -13.49
C TRP A 17 12.10 15.51 -12.14
N ALA A 18 11.47 16.51 -11.54
CA ALA A 18 10.56 16.27 -10.42
C ALA A 18 9.44 15.39 -10.98
N GLN A 19 9.42 14.13 -10.60
CA GLN A 19 8.31 13.24 -10.98
C GLN A 19 7.05 13.81 -10.34
N ASP A 20 6.05 14.14 -11.17
CA ASP A 20 4.77 14.63 -10.71
C ASP A 20 4.12 13.57 -9.82
N LEU A 21 3.69 13.98 -8.63
CA LEU A 21 2.99 13.12 -7.68
C LEU A 21 1.60 12.79 -8.25
N ARG A 22 1.37 11.53 -8.62
CA ARG A 22 0.09 11.04 -9.13
C ARG A 22 -0.78 10.54 -7.99
N VAL A 23 -1.98 11.09 -7.86
CA VAL A 23 -3.00 10.50 -6.98
C VAL A 23 -3.56 9.27 -7.65
N LEU A 24 -3.34 8.12 -7.01
CA LEU A 24 -3.73 6.81 -7.53
C LEU A 24 -4.97 6.30 -6.78
N THR A 25 -5.82 5.60 -7.47
CA THR A 25 -6.96 4.86 -6.89
C THR A 25 -6.70 3.36 -6.93
N TRP A 26 -7.32 2.62 -6.02
CA TRP A 26 -7.22 1.16 -5.99
C TRP A 26 -7.72 0.50 -7.28
N GLN A 27 -8.68 1.12 -7.95
CA GLN A 27 -9.22 0.63 -9.22
C GLN A 27 -8.17 0.68 -10.35
N GLU A 28 -7.32 1.70 -10.36
CA GLU A 28 -6.26 1.85 -11.36
C GLU A 28 -5.11 0.84 -11.21
N MET A 29 -5.05 0.15 -10.07
CA MET A 29 -4.07 -0.91 -9.79
C MET A 29 -4.51 -2.27 -10.36
N ILE A 30 -5.73 -2.37 -10.88
CA ILE A 30 -6.28 -3.57 -11.52
C ILE A 30 -6.16 -3.39 -13.03
N PRO A 31 -5.48 -4.30 -13.76
CA PRO A 31 -5.47 -4.26 -15.22
C PRO A 31 -6.90 -4.33 -15.80
N PRO A 32 -7.20 -3.60 -16.87
CA PRO A 32 -8.56 -3.52 -17.43
C PRO A 32 -9.10 -4.85 -17.97
N ASP A 33 -8.22 -5.79 -18.27
CA ASP A 33 -8.51 -7.15 -18.74
C ASP A 33 -8.49 -8.19 -17.62
N ALA A 34 -8.28 -7.77 -16.37
CA ALA A 34 -8.27 -8.68 -15.22
C ALA A 34 -9.69 -9.24 -14.98
N PRO A 35 -9.82 -10.53 -14.62
CA PRO A 35 -11.10 -11.10 -14.24
C PRO A 35 -11.64 -10.40 -12.98
N PRO A 36 -12.96 -10.12 -12.91
CA PRO A 36 -13.57 -9.45 -11.78
C PRO A 36 -13.42 -10.32 -10.51
N VAL A 37 -12.86 -9.74 -9.46
CA VAL A 37 -12.79 -10.35 -8.14
C VAL A 37 -13.86 -9.75 -7.25
N LYS A 38 -14.74 -10.58 -6.72
CA LYS A 38 -15.75 -10.15 -5.75
C LYS A 38 -15.09 -10.00 -4.39
N LEU A 39 -14.82 -8.77 -3.99
CA LEU A 39 -14.36 -8.48 -2.63
C LEU A 39 -15.48 -8.84 -1.64
N ILE A 40 -15.14 -9.59 -0.62
CA ILE A 40 -16.07 -9.94 0.46
C ILE A 40 -15.98 -8.79 1.48
N THR A 41 -16.83 -7.80 1.31
CA THR A 41 -17.07 -6.81 2.36
C THR A 41 -17.95 -7.47 3.43
N ALA A 42 -17.38 -7.80 4.59
CA ALA A 42 -18.18 -8.28 5.70
C ALA A 42 -19.18 -7.18 6.09
N PRO A 43 -20.49 -7.49 6.23
CA PRO A 43 -21.45 -6.51 6.73
C PRO A 43 -21.10 -6.18 8.19
N ILE A 44 -20.71 -4.93 8.44
CA ILE A 44 -20.21 -4.44 9.73
C ILE A 44 -21.31 -4.48 10.85
N HIS A 45 -22.56 -4.79 10.52
CA HIS A 45 -23.71 -4.63 11.42
C HIS A 45 -24.70 -5.80 11.42
N ASN A 46 -24.26 -7.03 11.56
CA ASN A 46 -25.19 -8.10 11.89
C ASN A 46 -24.88 -8.72 13.26
N LEU A 47 -25.33 -8.05 14.32
CA LEU A 47 -25.19 -8.52 15.71
C LEU A 47 -25.97 -9.82 15.99
N SER A 48 -26.82 -10.29 15.07
CA SER A 48 -27.54 -11.55 15.21
C SER A 48 -26.69 -12.79 14.94
N SER A 49 -25.47 -12.62 14.45
CA SER A 49 -24.52 -13.72 14.19
C SER A 49 -23.38 -13.83 15.22
N MET A 50 -23.54 -13.26 16.41
CA MET A 50 -22.52 -13.40 17.47
C MET A 50 -22.28 -14.86 17.88
N ALA A 51 -23.26 -15.75 17.69
CA ALA A 51 -23.08 -17.18 17.90
C ALA A 51 -22.21 -17.83 16.82
N ASP A 52 -22.24 -17.29 15.57
CA ASP A 52 -21.37 -17.75 14.48
C ASP A 52 -19.95 -17.18 14.60
N THR A 53 -19.77 -16.02 15.24
CA THR A 53 -18.46 -15.37 15.42
C THR A 53 -17.53 -16.20 16.33
N LEU A 54 -18.07 -16.88 17.34
CA LEU A 54 -17.29 -17.79 18.19
C LEU A 54 -16.79 -19.04 17.46
N SER A 55 -17.44 -19.42 16.35
CA SER A 55 -17.00 -20.52 15.49
C SER A 55 -15.92 -20.07 14.47
N VAL A 56 -15.88 -18.76 14.17
CA VAL A 56 -14.90 -18.17 13.24
C VAL A 56 -13.50 -18.03 13.86
N GLU A 57 -13.40 -17.83 15.19
CA GLU A 57 -12.09 -17.81 15.89
C GLU A 57 -11.34 -19.16 15.81
N SER A 58 -12.03 -20.25 15.51
CA SER A 58 -11.45 -21.59 15.35
C SER A 58 -11.29 -21.97 13.87
N ALA A 59 -11.69 -21.12 12.94
CA ALA A 59 -11.56 -21.38 11.51
C ALA A 59 -10.10 -21.23 11.05
N PRO A 60 -9.64 -22.03 10.07
CA PRO A 60 -8.35 -21.81 9.44
C PRO A 60 -8.26 -20.39 8.89
N ALA A 61 -7.06 -19.80 8.90
CA ALA A 61 -6.82 -18.49 8.31
C ALA A 61 -7.40 -18.44 6.89
N ALA A 62 -8.19 -17.37 6.62
CA ALA A 62 -8.87 -17.25 5.35
C ALA A 62 -7.84 -17.12 4.21
N HIS A 63 -8.02 -17.91 3.15
CA HIS A 63 -7.14 -17.86 1.99
C HIS A 63 -7.30 -16.54 1.24
N GLN A 64 -6.16 -16.01 0.76
CA GLN A 64 -6.14 -14.80 -0.05
C GLN A 64 -6.98 -14.96 -1.33
N LEU A 65 -7.73 -13.92 -1.66
CA LEU A 65 -8.53 -13.89 -2.90
C LEU A 65 -7.61 -13.77 -4.12
N ALA A 66 -7.90 -14.56 -5.17
CA ALA A 66 -7.20 -14.53 -6.45
C ALA A 66 -5.66 -14.35 -6.33
N PRO A 67 -4.92 -15.30 -5.73
CA PRO A 67 -3.49 -15.16 -5.40
C PRO A 67 -2.59 -14.89 -6.62
N HIS A 68 -3.10 -15.08 -7.83
CA HIS A 68 -2.39 -14.83 -9.11
C HIS A 68 -2.98 -13.64 -9.87
N ALA A 69 -3.64 -12.71 -9.18
CA ALA A 69 -4.21 -11.51 -9.82
C ALA A 69 -3.10 -10.71 -10.52
N PRO A 70 -3.31 -10.31 -11.80
CA PRO A 70 -2.34 -9.55 -12.56
C PRO A 70 -2.18 -8.13 -12.02
N VAL A 71 -0.99 -7.55 -12.22
CA VAL A 71 -0.62 -6.19 -11.79
C VAL A 71 -0.47 -5.25 -12.98
N VAL A 72 -0.60 -3.95 -12.75
CA VAL A 72 -0.40 -2.88 -13.75
C VAL A 72 1.08 -2.52 -13.81
N LYS A 73 1.80 -3.05 -14.81
CA LYS A 73 3.26 -2.90 -14.95
C LYS A 73 3.71 -1.46 -15.17
N SER A 74 2.86 -0.60 -15.74
CA SER A 74 3.20 0.80 -16.00
C SER A 74 3.31 1.65 -14.74
N LEU A 75 2.89 1.14 -13.59
CA LEU A 75 3.05 1.82 -12.29
C LEU A 75 4.46 1.70 -11.73
N ASP A 76 5.32 0.85 -12.33
CA ASP A 76 6.69 0.66 -11.86
C ASP A 76 7.51 1.93 -12.00
N GLY A 77 8.07 2.41 -10.89
CA GLY A 77 8.83 3.65 -10.81
C GLY A 77 8.01 4.94 -10.75
N GLU A 78 6.67 4.88 -10.88
CA GLU A 78 5.83 6.08 -10.74
C GLU A 78 5.80 6.56 -9.29
N ARG A 79 5.89 7.89 -9.10
CA ARG A 79 5.70 8.50 -7.79
C ARG A 79 4.22 8.72 -7.54
N VAL A 80 3.67 8.03 -6.56
CA VAL A 80 2.22 7.99 -6.33
C VAL A 80 1.85 8.39 -4.91
N ARG A 81 0.58 8.77 -4.76
CA ARG A 81 -0.12 8.98 -3.50
C ARG A 81 -1.35 8.09 -3.50
N LEU A 82 -1.41 7.14 -2.58
CA LEU A 82 -2.48 6.14 -2.49
C LEU A 82 -3.14 6.18 -1.11
N PRO A 83 -4.49 6.24 -1.01
CA PRO A 83 -5.18 6.18 0.27
C PRO A 83 -5.42 4.73 0.68
N GLY A 84 -5.33 4.41 1.96
CA GLY A 84 -5.64 3.07 2.44
C GLY A 84 -5.53 2.91 3.95
N TYR A 85 -5.80 1.69 4.40
CA TYR A 85 -5.68 1.28 5.80
C TYR A 85 -4.39 0.50 6.00
N ILE A 86 -3.80 0.68 7.16
CA ILE A 86 -2.53 0.05 7.53
C ILE A 86 -2.78 -1.24 8.28
N VAL A 87 -2.20 -2.34 7.78
CA VAL A 87 -2.14 -3.64 8.48
C VAL A 87 -0.68 -3.86 8.89
N PRO A 88 -0.34 -3.77 10.19
CA PRO A 88 1.03 -3.81 10.64
C PRO A 88 1.67 -5.18 10.43
N LEU A 89 2.93 -5.21 9.99
CA LEU A 89 3.78 -6.39 9.91
C LEU A 89 4.89 -6.29 10.96
N GLU A 90 5.52 -5.12 11.10
CA GLU A 90 6.58 -4.88 12.07
C GLU A 90 6.31 -3.62 12.88
N VAL A 91 6.54 -3.73 14.18
CA VAL A 91 6.40 -2.62 15.14
C VAL A 91 7.73 -2.42 15.85
N SER A 92 8.24 -1.18 15.82
CA SER A 92 9.48 -0.81 16.51
C SER A 92 9.30 -0.82 18.03
N GLU A 93 10.42 -0.77 18.78
CA GLU A 93 10.42 -0.68 20.24
C GLU A 93 9.70 0.58 20.76
N GLU A 94 9.65 1.64 19.94
CA GLU A 94 8.95 2.90 20.24
C GLU A 94 7.45 2.85 19.92
N GLY A 95 6.91 1.69 19.55
CA GLY A 95 5.49 1.51 19.21
C GLY A 95 5.08 2.12 17.86
N ARG A 96 6.01 2.18 16.91
CA ARG A 96 5.73 2.65 15.54
C ARG A 96 5.75 1.50 14.55
N VAL A 97 4.76 1.48 13.67
CA VAL A 97 4.67 0.53 12.55
C VAL A 97 5.55 1.02 11.42
N THR A 98 6.64 0.32 11.15
CA THR A 98 7.63 0.67 10.12
C THR A 98 7.54 -0.21 8.87
N GLU A 99 6.89 -1.36 8.98
CA GLU A 99 6.59 -2.27 7.88
C GLU A 99 5.13 -2.70 7.96
N PHE A 100 4.38 -2.56 6.85
CA PHE A 100 2.95 -2.82 6.84
C PHE A 100 2.41 -3.15 5.44
N LEU A 101 1.24 -3.76 5.41
CA LEU A 101 0.44 -3.85 4.18
C LEU A 101 -0.53 -2.66 4.14
N LEU A 102 -0.55 -1.94 3.02
CA LEU A 102 -1.57 -0.95 2.72
C LEU A 102 -2.69 -1.63 1.92
N VAL A 103 -3.94 -1.48 2.40
CA VAL A 103 -5.12 -2.16 1.85
C VAL A 103 -6.28 -1.20 1.65
N PRO A 104 -7.25 -1.52 0.73
CA PRO A 104 -8.33 -0.59 0.36
C PRO A 104 -9.43 -0.42 1.41
N TYR A 105 -9.57 -1.32 2.38
CA TYR A 105 -10.65 -1.27 3.36
C TYR A 105 -10.18 -1.74 4.74
N PHE A 106 -10.84 -1.22 5.76
CA PHE A 106 -10.56 -1.57 7.16
C PHE A 106 -10.84 -3.05 7.45
N GLY A 107 -9.97 -3.68 8.24
CA GLY A 107 -10.10 -5.07 8.66
C GLY A 107 -9.65 -6.12 7.64
N ALA A 108 -9.19 -5.73 6.46
CA ALA A 108 -8.56 -6.64 5.51
C ALA A 108 -7.38 -7.39 6.16
N CYS A 109 -7.18 -8.64 5.77
CA CYS A 109 -6.12 -9.54 6.29
C CYS A 109 -6.26 -9.95 7.77
N ILE A 110 -7.14 -9.32 8.54
CA ILE A 110 -7.33 -9.59 9.98
C ILE A 110 -8.70 -10.22 10.25
N HIS A 111 -9.77 -9.56 9.80
CA HIS A 111 -11.16 -9.97 10.06
C HIS A 111 -11.87 -10.52 8.83
N VAL A 112 -11.34 -10.26 7.65
CA VAL A 112 -11.84 -10.74 6.36
C VAL A 112 -10.68 -11.26 5.54
N PRO A 113 -10.93 -12.15 4.55
CA PRO A 113 -9.88 -12.67 3.67
C PRO A 113 -9.04 -11.55 3.06
N PRO A 114 -7.72 -11.75 2.93
CA PRO A 114 -6.87 -10.79 2.24
C PRO A 114 -7.38 -10.52 0.82
N PRO A 115 -7.36 -9.25 0.37
CA PRO A 115 -7.67 -8.91 -1.01
C PRO A 115 -6.64 -9.51 -1.98
N PRO A 116 -6.90 -9.50 -3.30
CA PRO A 116 -5.94 -9.94 -4.29
C PRO A 116 -4.61 -9.19 -4.18
N PRO A 117 -3.48 -9.78 -4.60
CA PRO A 117 -2.17 -9.13 -4.54
C PRO A 117 -2.10 -7.76 -5.24
N ASN A 118 -2.88 -7.55 -6.31
CA ASN A 118 -2.97 -6.25 -7.00
C ASN A 118 -3.79 -5.20 -6.23
N GLN A 119 -4.30 -5.54 -5.07
CA GLN A 119 -4.99 -4.66 -4.12
C GLN A 119 -4.26 -4.60 -2.78
N ILE A 120 -2.98 -4.93 -2.76
CA ILE A 120 -2.11 -4.85 -1.59
C ILE A 120 -0.78 -4.21 -2.00
N VAL A 121 -0.35 -3.21 -1.24
CA VAL A 121 1.00 -2.64 -1.34
C VAL A 121 1.77 -2.97 -0.07
N HIS A 122 2.91 -3.61 -0.19
CA HIS A 122 3.85 -3.81 0.91
C HIS A 122 4.69 -2.54 1.09
N VAL A 123 4.53 -1.89 2.21
CA VAL A 123 5.15 -0.58 2.48
C VAL A 123 6.18 -0.71 3.58
N THR A 124 7.34 -0.10 3.35
CA THR A 124 8.36 0.18 4.37
C THR A 124 8.47 1.67 4.59
N SER A 125 8.75 2.11 5.82
CA SER A 125 8.89 3.53 6.14
C SER A 125 9.78 3.74 7.36
N GLU A 126 10.77 4.62 7.25
CA GLU A 126 11.54 5.08 8.40
C GLU A 126 10.70 5.99 9.33
N LEU A 127 9.66 6.66 8.79
CA LEU A 127 8.78 7.54 9.55
C LEU A 127 7.90 6.77 10.51
N GLY A 128 7.34 5.66 10.06
CA GLY A 128 6.41 4.81 10.78
C GLY A 128 5.12 5.53 11.22
N VAL A 129 4.11 4.75 11.62
CA VAL A 129 2.84 5.25 12.18
C VAL A 129 2.67 4.67 13.57
N LYS A 130 2.11 5.45 14.51
CA LYS A 130 1.84 4.94 15.85
C LYS A 130 0.76 3.88 15.83
N VAL A 131 0.96 2.81 16.61
CA VAL A 131 0.04 1.66 16.65
C VAL A 131 -1.38 2.07 17.08
N ASP A 132 -1.52 3.04 17.98
CA ASP A 132 -2.80 3.53 18.50
C ASP A 132 -3.59 4.40 17.49
N GLU A 133 -2.98 4.75 16.35
CA GLU A 133 -3.59 5.56 15.31
C GLU A 133 -4.04 4.73 14.07
N LEU A 134 -3.92 3.39 14.08
CA LEU A 134 -4.18 2.53 12.91
C LEU A 134 -5.66 2.35 12.53
N TYR A 135 -6.59 2.85 13.33
CA TYR A 135 -8.04 2.75 13.08
C TYR A 135 -8.55 3.64 11.94
N GLN A 136 -7.71 4.57 11.46
CA GLN A 136 -8.05 5.55 10.41
C GLN A 136 -7.28 5.28 9.12
N PRO A 137 -7.79 5.73 7.97
CA PRO A 137 -7.07 5.63 6.71
C PRO A 137 -5.96 6.67 6.60
N TYR A 138 -4.98 6.37 5.77
CA TYR A 138 -3.82 7.22 5.51
C TYR A 138 -3.60 7.42 4.02
N TRP A 139 -3.04 8.58 3.67
CA TRP A 139 -2.35 8.80 2.42
C TRP A 139 -0.90 8.35 2.56
N ILE A 140 -0.47 7.46 1.69
CA ILE A 140 0.92 7.04 1.59
C ILE A 140 1.50 7.55 0.29
N GLU A 141 2.64 8.25 0.36
CA GLU A 141 3.35 8.80 -0.80
C GLU A 141 4.72 8.15 -0.93
N GLY A 142 5.08 7.76 -2.15
CA GLY A 142 6.38 7.18 -2.46
C GLY A 142 6.47 6.64 -3.88
N PRO A 143 7.63 6.15 -4.29
CA PRO A 143 7.81 5.47 -5.56
C PRO A 143 7.16 4.08 -5.50
N MET A 144 6.23 3.81 -6.42
CA MET A 144 5.61 2.49 -6.58
C MET A 144 6.59 1.55 -7.30
N GLN A 145 6.71 0.33 -6.80
CA GLN A 145 7.46 -0.74 -7.44
C GLN A 145 6.52 -1.90 -7.76
N VAL A 146 6.55 -2.37 -9.00
CA VAL A 146 5.82 -3.57 -9.42
C VAL A 146 6.67 -4.79 -9.12
N LYS A 147 6.68 -5.15 -7.86
CA LYS A 147 7.49 -6.24 -7.31
C LYS A 147 6.67 -7.04 -6.31
N PRO A 148 6.47 -8.35 -6.53
CA PRO A 148 5.75 -9.18 -5.57
C PRO A 148 6.53 -9.33 -4.26
N SER A 149 5.78 -9.44 -3.17
CA SER A 149 6.31 -9.82 -1.85
C SER A 149 5.32 -10.72 -1.12
N THR A 150 5.84 -11.56 -0.25
CA THR A 150 5.06 -12.47 0.60
C THR A 150 5.29 -12.10 2.05
N SER A 151 4.22 -12.01 2.81
CA SER A 151 4.24 -11.84 4.26
C SER A 151 3.47 -12.99 4.94
N GLU A 152 3.46 -13.01 6.28
CA GLU A 152 2.67 -14.00 7.04
C GLU A 152 1.16 -13.79 6.86
N LEU A 153 0.71 -12.60 6.46
CA LEU A 153 -0.70 -12.25 6.33
C LEU A 153 -1.21 -12.37 4.90
N ALA A 154 -0.40 -11.98 3.89
CA ALA A 154 -0.82 -11.99 2.48
C ALA A 154 0.36 -11.76 1.53
N ASP A 155 0.14 -12.10 0.26
CA ASP A 155 0.99 -11.71 -0.85
C ASP A 155 0.59 -10.31 -1.36
N ALA A 156 1.56 -9.46 -1.63
CA ALA A 156 1.38 -8.16 -2.26
C ALA A 156 1.96 -8.15 -3.68
N GLY A 157 1.28 -7.50 -4.61
CA GLY A 157 1.75 -7.34 -5.99
C GLY A 157 2.66 -6.13 -6.18
N TYR A 158 2.64 -5.21 -5.22
CA TYR A 158 3.35 -3.95 -5.26
C TYR A 158 4.14 -3.73 -3.97
N GLN A 159 5.22 -2.95 -4.08
CA GLN A 159 6.00 -2.48 -2.93
C GLN A 159 6.15 -0.96 -3.00
N MET A 160 6.38 -0.33 -1.86
CA MET A 160 6.65 1.09 -1.76
C MET A 160 7.54 1.39 -0.55
N GLU A 161 8.54 2.24 -0.75
CA GLU A 161 9.22 2.92 0.34
C GLU A 161 8.55 4.28 0.55
N ALA A 162 7.89 4.45 1.69
CA ALA A 162 7.06 5.64 1.91
C ALA A 162 7.91 6.85 2.32
N ASP A 163 7.83 7.92 1.53
CA ASP A 163 8.45 9.22 1.83
C ASP A 163 7.59 10.07 2.77
N LYS A 164 6.25 9.90 2.67
CA LYS A 164 5.28 10.60 3.50
C LYS A 164 4.12 9.71 3.88
N ILE A 165 3.64 9.90 5.09
CA ILE A 165 2.44 9.30 5.65
C ILE A 165 1.59 10.42 6.25
N LEU A 166 0.37 10.61 5.75
CA LEU A 166 -0.54 11.66 6.18
C LEU A 166 -1.91 11.05 6.50
N VAL A 167 -2.59 11.56 7.49
CA VAL A 167 -3.97 11.14 7.79
C VAL A 167 -4.86 11.45 6.58
N TYR A 168 -5.71 10.49 6.19
CA TYR A 168 -6.73 10.71 5.18
C TYR A 168 -7.98 11.27 5.87
N GLU A 169 -8.23 12.55 5.69
CA GLU A 169 -9.47 13.17 6.15
C GLU A 169 -10.61 12.74 5.22
N MET A 170 -11.52 11.90 5.72
CA MET A 170 -12.72 11.57 4.97
C MET A 170 -13.57 12.82 4.83
N PRO A 171 -14.08 13.13 3.61
CA PRO A 171 -15.06 14.21 3.45
C PRO A 171 -16.25 13.95 4.37
N ASP A 172 -16.63 14.98 5.16
CA ASP A 172 -17.82 14.90 6.00
C ASP A 172 -19.02 14.49 5.12
N GLU A 173 -19.68 13.39 5.45
CA GLU A 173 -20.96 13.02 4.81
C GLU A 173 -21.99 14.12 5.17
N GLN A 174 -22.31 14.97 4.18
CA GLN A 174 -23.38 15.96 4.28
C GLN A 174 -24.71 15.32 3.91
#